data_cb3666dc03c376cc5c6e6a3d8add3bae
#
_entry.id   cb3666dc03c376cc5c6e6a3d8add3bae
#
_cell.length_a   1.000
_cell.length_b   1.000
_cell.length_c   1.000
_cell.angle_alpha   90.00
_cell.angle_beta   90.00
_cell.angle_gamma   90.00
#
_symmetry.space_group_name_H-M   'P 1'
#
loop_
_entity.id
_entity.type
_entity.pdbx_description
1 polymer ?
#
loop_
_entity_poly.entity_id
_entity_poly.type
_entity_poly.pdbx_seq_one_letter_code
_entity_poly.pdbx_strand_id
1 'polypeptide(L)'
;MQKAWLLLGLGLPALGQAQSGAPRVDVIPHAADRRVDVLVDGKPFTAYIYPTSTTLKKPTLYPLRTASGKLVTRGWPLEPRPGERVDHPHHVGLWFTYSDVNGLDFWNNSDAIPAARAPKMGTIVHRAVRRAEGGAGQGVLEVTAEWVDHEGKALLREDTRFVFRAAESMRGVDRITTLTALSQPVTFTDEKDGLLGLRVARALEQPSQTAEVFTDANGHATTVPMLNNEGVTGRYKSSEGLEGDSVWGTRGRWTMLSGVADGEPVTLAILDHPKNVGFPTFWHARGYGLFAANPLGRKAFTNGKEQLNLRLAPGESTTFRHRVLILSGTATPQQIETYYRDFTR
;
A
#
# COMPACT_ATOMS: atom_id res chain seq x y z
N MET A 1 -28.21 -79.57 0.89
CA MET A 1 -28.50 -78.27 0.27
C MET A 1 -27.84 -77.18 1.13
N GLN A 2 -26.60 -76.75 0.78
CA GLN A 2 -25.87 -75.69 1.46
C GLN A 2 -26.07 -74.40 0.70
N LYS A 3 -26.59 -73.35 1.36
CA LYS A 3 -26.73 -71.99 0.79
C LYS A 3 -25.46 -71.20 1.14
N ALA A 4 -24.73 -70.83 0.10
CA ALA A 4 -23.58 -69.90 0.20
C ALA A 4 -24.13 -68.46 0.25
N TRP A 5 -23.68 -67.66 1.23
CA TRP A 5 -23.89 -66.20 1.33
C TRP A 5 -22.67 -65.49 0.75
N LEU A 6 -22.89 -64.73 -0.37
CA LEU A 6 -21.91 -63.79 -0.89
C LEU A 6 -21.99 -62.48 -0.07
N LEU A 7 -20.94 -62.13 0.61
CA LEU A 7 -20.72 -60.77 1.20
C LEU A 7 -20.14 -59.86 0.11
N LEU A 8 -20.96 -58.95 -0.36
CA LEU A 8 -20.46 -57.77 -1.14
C LEU A 8 -19.85 -56.77 -0.21
N GLY A 9 -18.52 -56.65 -0.26
CA GLY A 9 -17.81 -55.55 0.41
C GLY A 9 -17.94 -54.24 -0.40
N LEU A 10 -18.69 -53.30 0.13
CA LEU A 10 -18.73 -51.89 -0.38
C LEU A 10 -17.41 -51.20 0.06
N GLY A 11 -16.48 -51.07 -0.89
CA GLY A 11 -15.31 -50.21 -0.76
C GLY A 11 -15.74 -48.74 -0.81
N LEU A 12 -15.65 -48.03 0.29
CA LEU A 12 -15.73 -46.56 0.34
C LEU A 12 -14.53 -45.97 -0.39
N PRO A 13 -14.74 -45.01 -1.32
CA PRO A 13 -13.60 -44.27 -1.87
C PRO A 13 -12.97 -43.43 -0.78
N ALA A 14 -11.68 -43.61 -0.55
CA ALA A 14 -10.87 -42.72 0.28
C ALA A 14 -10.90 -41.32 -0.36
N LEU A 15 -11.56 -40.37 0.29
CA LEU A 15 -11.44 -38.95 -0.04
C LEU A 15 -9.97 -38.57 0.22
N GLY A 16 -9.19 -38.52 -0.83
CA GLY A 16 -7.85 -37.97 -0.80
C GLY A 16 -7.92 -36.54 -0.33
N GLN A 17 -7.40 -36.24 0.87
CA GLN A 17 -7.13 -34.88 1.30
C GLN A 17 -6.09 -34.32 0.31
N ALA A 18 -6.55 -33.44 -0.57
CA ALA A 18 -5.65 -32.63 -1.36
C ALA A 18 -4.82 -31.80 -0.37
N GLN A 19 -3.54 -32.15 -0.20
CA GLN A 19 -2.57 -31.25 0.43
C GLN A 19 -2.59 -29.97 -0.43
N SER A 20 -3.23 -28.90 0.09
CA SER A 20 -3.20 -27.59 -0.54
C SER A 20 -1.75 -27.10 -0.45
N GLY A 21 -1.02 -27.19 -1.55
CA GLY A 21 0.28 -26.52 -1.70
C GLY A 21 0.14 -25.02 -1.46
N ALA A 22 1.24 -24.31 -1.24
CA ALA A 22 1.20 -22.85 -1.12
C ALA A 22 0.54 -22.24 -2.38
N PRO A 23 -0.34 -21.21 -2.24
CA PRO A 23 -1.01 -20.57 -3.37
C PRO A 23 0.00 -20.11 -4.43
N ARG A 24 -0.34 -20.26 -5.72
CA ARG A 24 0.50 -19.81 -6.81
C ARG A 24 0.35 -18.29 -6.99
N VAL A 25 1.47 -17.58 -7.00
CA VAL A 25 1.51 -16.15 -7.35
C VAL A 25 2.02 -16.02 -8.78
N ASP A 26 1.27 -15.37 -9.65
CA ASP A 26 1.68 -15.03 -11.01
C ASP A 26 1.91 -13.52 -11.11
N VAL A 27 3.01 -13.12 -11.79
CA VAL A 27 3.40 -11.70 -12.01
C VAL A 27 3.54 -11.51 -13.51
N ILE A 28 2.56 -10.85 -14.13
CA ILE A 28 2.36 -10.84 -15.58
C ILE A 28 2.46 -9.42 -16.14
N PRO A 29 3.55 -9.07 -16.86
CA PRO A 29 3.69 -7.78 -17.50
C PRO A 29 2.75 -7.61 -18.70
N HIS A 30 2.08 -6.45 -18.78
CA HIS A 30 1.30 -5.97 -19.90
C HIS A 30 1.82 -4.59 -20.31
N ALA A 31 2.93 -4.58 -21.06
CA ALA A 31 3.66 -3.36 -21.37
C ALA A 31 2.83 -2.34 -22.18
N ALA A 32 1.97 -2.83 -23.09
CA ALA A 32 1.06 -1.98 -23.87
C ALA A 32 0.05 -1.23 -22.98
N ASP A 33 -0.42 -1.88 -21.91
CA ASP A 33 -1.38 -1.33 -20.95
C ASP A 33 -0.70 -0.59 -19.79
N ARG A 34 0.64 -0.53 -19.79
CA ARG A 34 1.46 0.09 -18.74
C ARG A 34 1.13 -0.43 -17.35
N ARG A 35 1.06 -1.75 -17.21
CA ARG A 35 0.76 -2.43 -15.96
C ARG A 35 1.45 -3.78 -15.86
N VAL A 36 1.58 -4.26 -14.64
CA VAL A 36 1.97 -5.62 -14.32
C VAL A 36 0.92 -6.21 -13.38
N ASP A 37 0.20 -7.22 -13.82
CA ASP A 37 -0.81 -7.89 -13.01
C ASP A 37 -0.16 -8.86 -12.03
N VAL A 38 -0.73 -8.91 -10.82
CA VAL A 38 -0.37 -9.90 -9.80
C VAL A 38 -1.62 -10.70 -9.46
N LEU A 39 -1.58 -11.99 -9.81
CA LEU A 39 -2.66 -12.92 -9.54
C LEU A 39 -2.25 -13.92 -8.46
N VAL A 40 -3.20 -14.43 -7.70
CA VAL A 40 -3.03 -15.55 -6.77
C VAL A 40 -4.04 -16.62 -7.13
N ASP A 41 -3.55 -17.82 -7.50
CA ASP A 41 -4.38 -18.92 -8.04
C ASP A 41 -5.31 -18.45 -9.16
N GLY A 42 -4.77 -17.63 -10.09
CA GLY A 42 -5.49 -17.05 -11.22
C GLY A 42 -6.46 -15.92 -10.86
N LYS A 43 -6.61 -15.54 -9.58
CA LYS A 43 -7.50 -14.46 -9.14
C LYS A 43 -6.72 -13.17 -8.92
N PRO A 44 -7.25 -12.00 -9.31
CA PRO A 44 -6.59 -10.72 -9.13
C PRO A 44 -6.30 -10.42 -7.65
N PHE A 45 -5.04 -10.10 -7.35
CA PHE A 45 -4.63 -9.54 -6.06
C PHE A 45 -4.41 -8.04 -6.18
N THR A 46 -3.54 -7.62 -7.09
CA THR A 46 -3.24 -6.22 -7.37
C THR A 46 -2.61 -6.07 -8.76
N ALA A 47 -2.37 -4.83 -9.17
CA ALA A 47 -1.53 -4.53 -10.32
C ALA A 47 -0.57 -3.38 -10.00
N TYR A 48 0.67 -3.47 -10.46
CA TYR A 48 1.58 -2.34 -10.53
C TYR A 48 1.21 -1.54 -11.78
N ILE A 49 0.67 -0.35 -11.60
CA ILE A 49 0.24 0.54 -12.68
C ILE A 49 1.16 1.75 -12.78
N TYR A 50 1.54 2.10 -14.01
CA TYR A 50 2.42 3.22 -14.33
C TYR A 50 1.92 3.96 -15.58
N PRO A 51 0.69 4.51 -15.53
CA PRO A 51 0.10 5.20 -16.69
C PRO A 51 0.93 6.42 -17.08
N THR A 52 0.68 6.92 -18.29
CA THR A 52 1.20 8.23 -18.69
C THR A 52 0.64 9.30 -17.76
N SER A 53 1.43 10.27 -17.49
CA SER A 53 1.38 11.27 -16.45
C SER A 53 0.16 12.18 -16.34
N THR A 54 -0.94 11.92 -17.04
CA THR A 54 -2.13 12.76 -16.90
C THR A 54 -2.94 12.39 -15.66
N THR A 55 -3.10 11.11 -15.36
CA THR A 55 -3.95 10.68 -14.23
C THR A 55 -3.18 10.37 -12.95
N LEU A 56 -1.96 9.83 -13.09
CA LEU A 56 -1.09 9.51 -11.96
C LEU A 56 0.31 10.08 -12.20
N LYS A 57 0.85 10.75 -11.18
CA LYS A 57 2.21 11.33 -11.24
C LYS A 57 3.26 10.42 -10.62
N LYS A 58 2.90 9.17 -10.32
CA LYS A 58 3.76 8.14 -9.72
C LYS A 58 3.20 6.75 -9.96
N PRO A 59 4.04 5.71 -10.09
CA PRO A 59 3.57 4.33 -10.11
C PRO A 59 2.95 3.92 -8.77
N THR A 60 1.96 3.03 -8.81
CA THR A 60 1.27 2.55 -7.62
C THR A 60 0.83 1.10 -7.76
N LEU A 61 0.58 0.41 -6.65
CA LEU A 61 -0.15 -0.86 -6.64
C LEU A 61 -1.63 -0.58 -6.46
N TYR A 62 -2.45 -0.95 -7.45
CA TYR A 62 -3.89 -0.67 -7.45
C TYR A 62 -4.67 -1.65 -8.34
N PRO A 63 -5.89 -2.05 -7.92
CA PRO A 63 -6.37 -2.02 -6.55
C PRO A 63 -5.69 -3.11 -5.69
N LEU A 64 -5.84 -3.05 -4.37
CA LEU A 64 -5.45 -4.14 -3.47
C LEU A 64 -6.68 -4.90 -2.99
N ARG A 65 -6.55 -6.23 -2.86
CA ARG A 65 -7.65 -7.13 -2.49
C ARG A 65 -7.26 -8.09 -1.37
N THR A 66 -8.25 -8.53 -0.59
CA THR A 66 -8.12 -9.63 0.35
C THR A 66 -7.94 -10.97 -0.36
N ALA A 67 -7.71 -12.04 0.39
CA ALA A 67 -7.63 -13.39 -0.16
C ALA A 67 -8.96 -13.84 -0.80
N SER A 68 -10.11 -13.35 -0.32
CA SER A 68 -11.44 -13.60 -0.88
C SER A 68 -11.77 -12.68 -2.06
N GLY A 69 -10.92 -11.68 -2.39
CA GLY A 69 -11.11 -10.74 -3.50
C GLY A 69 -11.78 -9.41 -3.12
N LYS A 70 -12.07 -9.16 -1.81
CA LYS A 70 -12.66 -7.89 -1.37
C LYS A 70 -11.67 -6.74 -1.53
N LEU A 71 -12.17 -5.59 -1.98
CA LEU A 71 -11.36 -4.39 -2.19
C LEU A 71 -11.04 -3.71 -0.87
N VAL A 72 -9.75 -3.43 -0.66
CA VAL A 72 -9.28 -2.71 0.54
C VAL A 72 -8.77 -1.30 0.25
N THR A 73 -8.70 -0.91 -1.03
CA THR A 73 -8.27 0.42 -1.47
C THR A 73 -9.44 1.24 -2.01
N ARG A 74 -9.40 2.57 -1.78
CA ARG A 74 -10.34 3.53 -2.35
C ARG A 74 -10.26 3.51 -3.88
N GLY A 75 -11.43 3.66 -4.55
CA GLY A 75 -11.51 3.72 -6.01
C GLY A 75 -11.19 5.08 -6.61
N TRP A 76 -11.61 6.17 -5.96
CA TRP A 76 -11.34 7.54 -6.42
C TRP A 76 -9.81 7.83 -6.52
N PRO A 77 -9.32 8.50 -7.58
CA PRO A 77 -10.06 9.03 -8.74
C PRO A 77 -10.16 8.06 -9.93
N LEU A 78 -9.52 6.86 -9.89
CA LEU A 78 -9.41 5.95 -11.03
C LEU A 78 -10.72 5.20 -11.33
N GLU A 79 -11.36 4.68 -10.29
CA GLU A 79 -12.59 3.89 -10.34
C GLU A 79 -13.57 4.43 -9.30
N PRO A 80 -14.20 5.61 -9.50
CA PRO A 80 -15.10 6.20 -8.53
C PRO A 80 -16.21 5.22 -8.11
N ARG A 81 -16.42 5.08 -6.80
CA ARG A 81 -17.45 4.20 -6.22
C ARG A 81 -18.38 5.00 -5.32
N PRO A 82 -19.69 4.65 -5.31
CA PRO A 82 -20.65 5.34 -4.45
C PRO A 82 -20.23 5.35 -2.98
N GLY A 83 -20.39 6.49 -2.31
CA GLY A 83 -20.09 6.66 -0.89
C GLY A 83 -18.60 6.83 -0.55
N GLU A 84 -17.71 6.86 -1.53
CA GLU A 84 -16.29 7.16 -1.30
C GLU A 84 -16.01 8.66 -1.27
N ARG A 85 -14.99 9.06 -0.49
CA ARG A 85 -14.52 10.44 -0.44
C ARG A 85 -13.90 10.87 -1.77
N VAL A 86 -14.24 12.10 -2.18
CA VAL A 86 -13.67 12.78 -3.35
C VAL A 86 -12.70 13.85 -2.87
N ASP A 87 -11.61 13.40 -2.29
CA ASP A 87 -10.55 14.25 -1.74
C ASP A 87 -9.16 13.69 -2.15
N HIS A 88 -8.10 14.47 -2.05
CA HIS A 88 -6.71 14.03 -2.26
C HIS A 88 -6.57 13.11 -3.49
N PRO A 89 -6.74 13.62 -4.72
CA PRO A 89 -6.68 12.80 -5.95
C PRO A 89 -5.33 12.10 -6.16
N HIS A 90 -4.29 12.56 -5.46
CA HIS A 90 -2.96 11.97 -5.44
C HIS A 90 -2.83 10.73 -4.51
N HIS A 91 -3.84 10.41 -3.68
CA HIS A 91 -3.85 9.23 -2.82
C HIS A 91 -4.47 8.02 -3.54
N VAL A 92 -3.69 7.22 -4.25
CA VAL A 92 -4.16 6.09 -5.05
C VAL A 92 -3.44 4.80 -4.66
N GLY A 93 -4.21 3.81 -4.23
CA GLY A 93 -3.67 2.47 -3.94
C GLY A 93 -2.62 2.45 -2.83
N LEU A 94 -1.49 1.78 -3.10
CA LEU A 94 -0.28 1.75 -2.29
C LEU A 94 0.87 2.37 -3.09
N TRP A 95 1.38 3.50 -2.63
CA TRP A 95 2.42 4.28 -3.34
C TRP A 95 3.60 4.61 -2.45
N PHE A 96 4.68 5.11 -3.07
CA PHE A 96 5.90 5.54 -2.39
C PHE A 96 6.35 6.86 -2.99
N THR A 97 6.45 7.91 -2.18
CA THR A 97 6.80 9.27 -2.61
C THR A 97 7.02 10.20 -1.42
N TYR A 98 7.44 11.45 -1.66
CA TYR A 98 7.71 12.43 -0.61
C TYR A 98 7.37 13.86 -1.05
N SER A 99 6.99 14.72 -0.11
CA SER A 99 6.49 16.07 -0.42
C SER A 99 7.57 17.14 -0.59
N ASP A 100 8.78 16.95 -0.08
CA ASP A 100 9.87 17.92 -0.27
C ASP A 100 11.20 17.21 -0.59
N VAL A 101 11.53 17.17 -1.89
CA VAL A 101 12.80 16.66 -2.39
C VAL A 101 13.47 17.77 -3.20
N ASN A 102 14.48 18.43 -2.63
CA ASN A 102 15.09 19.63 -3.20
C ASN A 102 14.06 20.75 -3.49
N GLY A 103 13.03 20.91 -2.63
CA GLY A 103 11.96 21.90 -2.81
C GLY A 103 10.88 21.49 -3.81
N LEU A 104 10.89 20.26 -4.34
CA LEU A 104 9.87 19.74 -5.24
C LEU A 104 8.93 18.78 -4.50
N ASP A 105 7.63 18.96 -4.73
CA ASP A 105 6.57 18.17 -4.15
C ASP A 105 6.17 17.00 -5.07
N PHE A 106 6.56 15.78 -4.70
CA PHE A 106 6.17 14.57 -5.41
C PHE A 106 4.93 13.91 -4.81
N TRP A 107 4.58 14.26 -3.55
CA TRP A 107 3.44 13.65 -2.86
C TRP A 107 2.11 14.19 -3.37
N ASN A 108 1.94 15.52 -3.34
CA ASN A 108 0.67 16.16 -3.67
C ASN A 108 0.39 16.29 -5.18
N ASN A 109 1.36 15.94 -6.04
CA ASN A 109 1.22 16.12 -7.47
C ASN A 109 0.09 15.27 -8.07
N SER A 110 -0.81 15.94 -8.80
CA SER A 110 -1.96 15.36 -9.49
C SER A 110 -2.44 16.31 -10.59
N ASP A 111 -3.40 15.89 -11.40
CA ASP A 111 -4.00 16.75 -12.43
C ASP A 111 -4.84 17.91 -11.85
N ALA A 112 -5.18 17.85 -10.56
CA ALA A 112 -5.87 18.95 -9.87
C ALA A 112 -4.93 20.09 -9.45
N ILE A 113 -3.61 19.97 -9.66
CA ILE A 113 -2.64 21.02 -9.31
C ILE A 113 -2.77 22.22 -10.26
N PRO A 114 -2.97 23.45 -9.74
CA PRO A 114 -2.99 24.64 -10.56
C PRO A 114 -1.69 24.82 -11.36
N ALA A 115 -1.78 25.26 -12.61
CA ALA A 115 -0.64 25.44 -13.50
C ALA A 115 0.50 26.29 -12.88
N ALA A 116 0.17 27.32 -12.11
CA ALA A 116 1.15 28.16 -11.40
C ALA A 116 2.00 27.38 -10.36
N ARG A 117 1.54 26.22 -9.88
CA ARG A 117 2.28 25.36 -8.97
C ARG A 117 3.09 24.27 -9.69
N ALA A 118 2.85 24.03 -10.96
CA ALA A 118 3.53 22.97 -11.71
C ALA A 118 5.07 23.00 -11.59
N PRO A 119 5.75 24.18 -11.62
CA PRO A 119 7.20 24.24 -11.46
C PRO A 119 7.74 23.72 -10.12
N LYS A 120 6.88 23.61 -9.11
CA LYS A 120 7.22 23.07 -7.78
C LYS A 120 6.83 21.61 -7.61
N MET A 121 6.34 20.96 -8.67
CA MET A 121 5.90 19.56 -8.63
C MET A 121 6.94 18.65 -9.25
N GLY A 122 7.14 17.49 -8.61
CA GLY A 122 7.92 16.40 -9.19
C GLY A 122 7.02 15.24 -9.63
N THR A 123 7.53 14.42 -10.53
CA THR A 123 6.85 13.23 -11.07
C THR A 123 7.76 12.01 -10.94
N ILE A 124 7.22 10.84 -10.61
CA ILE A 124 7.96 9.60 -10.60
C ILE A 124 7.60 8.82 -11.87
N VAL A 125 8.57 8.68 -12.75
CA VAL A 125 8.38 8.09 -14.09
C VAL A 125 8.94 6.68 -14.11
N HIS A 126 8.10 5.68 -14.37
CA HIS A 126 8.54 4.31 -14.60
C HIS A 126 9.48 4.23 -15.81
N ARG A 127 10.57 3.48 -15.69
CA ARG A 127 11.55 3.30 -16.75
C ARG A 127 11.59 1.89 -17.31
N ALA A 128 11.58 0.87 -16.43
CA ALA A 128 11.65 -0.52 -16.88
C ALA A 128 11.11 -1.51 -15.86
N VAL A 129 10.55 -2.61 -16.36
CA VAL A 129 10.40 -3.87 -15.63
C VAL A 129 11.69 -4.67 -15.83
N ARG A 130 12.42 -4.97 -14.76
CA ARG A 130 13.68 -5.70 -14.77
C ARG A 130 13.48 -7.19 -14.56
N ARG A 131 12.48 -7.55 -13.75
CA ARG A 131 12.14 -8.91 -13.42
C ARG A 131 10.65 -9.03 -13.12
N ALA A 132 10.00 -10.07 -13.60
CA ALA A 132 8.63 -10.43 -13.26
C ALA A 132 8.56 -11.95 -13.21
N GLU A 133 8.48 -12.52 -12.01
CA GLU A 133 8.50 -13.97 -11.80
C GLU A 133 7.47 -14.39 -10.79
N GLY A 134 6.68 -15.40 -11.15
CA GLY A 134 5.73 -16.05 -10.26
C GLY A 134 6.35 -17.24 -9.52
N GLY A 135 5.62 -17.74 -8.50
CA GLY A 135 6.04 -18.94 -7.76
C GLY A 135 5.03 -19.38 -6.72
N ALA A 136 5.33 -20.47 -6.02
CA ALA A 136 4.52 -20.97 -4.92
C ALA A 136 4.70 -20.07 -3.68
N GLY A 137 3.61 -19.54 -3.15
CA GLY A 137 3.58 -18.68 -1.97
C GLY A 137 4.12 -17.27 -2.17
N GLN A 138 4.88 -17.00 -3.25
CA GLN A 138 5.40 -15.67 -3.55
C GLN A 138 5.70 -15.44 -5.03
N GLY A 139 5.65 -14.17 -5.44
CA GLY A 139 6.12 -13.67 -6.74
C GLY A 139 6.99 -12.43 -6.57
N VAL A 140 7.83 -12.14 -7.55
CA VAL A 140 8.78 -11.02 -7.54
C VAL A 140 8.58 -10.12 -8.74
N LEU A 141 8.55 -8.81 -8.48
CA LEU A 141 8.62 -7.76 -9.51
C LEU A 141 9.75 -6.80 -9.16
N GLU A 142 10.68 -6.60 -10.10
CA GLU A 142 11.72 -5.58 -9.98
C GLU A 142 11.54 -4.53 -11.07
N VAL A 143 11.50 -3.27 -10.66
CA VAL A 143 11.27 -2.13 -11.55
C VAL A 143 12.27 -1.03 -11.28
N THR A 144 12.49 -0.19 -12.30
CA THR A 144 13.22 1.08 -12.17
C THR A 144 12.31 2.23 -12.52
N ALA A 145 12.47 3.33 -11.78
CA ALA A 145 11.81 4.60 -12.02
C ALA A 145 12.77 5.76 -11.78
N GLU A 146 12.41 6.94 -12.22
CA GLU A 146 13.15 8.18 -11.95
C GLU A 146 12.22 9.22 -11.35
N TRP A 147 12.73 9.94 -10.35
CA TRP A 147 12.09 11.12 -9.79
C TRP A 147 12.57 12.33 -10.56
N VAL A 148 11.68 12.94 -11.32
CA VAL A 148 11.99 14.02 -12.23
C VAL A 148 11.29 15.31 -11.83
N ASP A 149 11.92 16.46 -12.09
CA ASP A 149 11.28 17.76 -11.98
C ASP A 149 10.24 17.99 -13.10
N HIS A 150 9.66 19.18 -13.12
CA HIS A 150 8.65 19.55 -14.12
C HIS A 150 9.19 19.68 -15.55
N GLU A 151 10.50 19.83 -15.72
CA GLU A 151 11.20 19.88 -17.02
C GLU A 151 11.64 18.47 -17.47
N GLY A 152 11.44 17.44 -16.63
CA GLY A 152 11.82 16.06 -16.90
C GLY A 152 13.27 15.73 -16.54
N LYS A 153 13.99 16.62 -15.85
CA LYS A 153 15.35 16.35 -15.36
C LYS A 153 15.29 15.42 -14.16
N ALA A 154 16.01 14.32 -14.22
CA ALA A 154 16.05 13.33 -13.16
C ALA A 154 16.95 13.77 -12.00
N LEU A 155 16.43 13.66 -10.76
CA LEU A 155 17.11 13.89 -9.49
C LEU A 155 17.56 12.58 -8.87
N LEU A 156 16.65 11.60 -8.85
CA LEU A 156 16.86 10.29 -8.22
C LEU A 156 16.54 9.18 -9.21
N ARG A 157 17.31 8.09 -9.12
CA ARG A 157 16.89 6.77 -9.61
C ARG A 157 16.27 6.01 -8.45
N GLU A 158 15.15 5.35 -8.73
CA GLU A 158 14.47 4.42 -7.85
C GLU A 158 14.59 3.01 -8.42
N ASP A 159 15.19 2.10 -7.66
CA ASP A 159 15.19 0.68 -7.93
C ASP A 159 14.32 -0.01 -6.87
N THR A 160 13.19 -0.57 -7.28
CA THR A 160 12.22 -1.19 -6.36
C THR A 160 12.06 -2.67 -6.66
N ARG A 161 12.20 -3.49 -5.61
CA ARG A 161 11.82 -4.89 -5.60
C ARG A 161 10.57 -5.08 -4.76
N PHE A 162 9.52 -5.58 -5.38
CA PHE A 162 8.32 -6.09 -4.71
C PHE A 162 8.43 -7.60 -4.55
N VAL A 163 8.06 -8.10 -3.36
CA VAL A 163 7.79 -9.52 -3.14
C VAL A 163 6.33 -9.64 -2.75
N PHE A 164 5.52 -10.17 -3.65
CA PHE A 164 4.12 -10.46 -3.40
C PHE A 164 4.01 -11.81 -2.70
N ARG A 165 3.38 -11.84 -1.53
CA ARG A 165 3.23 -13.04 -0.72
C ARG A 165 1.79 -13.47 -0.64
N ALA A 166 1.54 -14.77 -0.68
CA ALA A 166 0.22 -15.34 -0.59
C ALA A 166 0.20 -16.56 0.35
N ALA A 167 -0.80 -16.57 1.23
CA ALA A 167 -1.24 -17.74 1.98
C ALA A 167 -2.77 -17.82 1.90
N GLU A 168 -3.38 -18.84 2.46
CA GLU A 168 -4.82 -19.08 2.39
C GLU A 168 -5.65 -17.83 2.77
N SER A 169 -5.34 -17.19 3.89
CA SER A 169 -6.05 -16.03 4.42
C SER A 169 -5.21 -14.73 4.42
N MET A 170 -4.07 -14.72 3.70
CA MET A 170 -3.14 -13.58 3.72
C MET A 170 -2.68 -13.21 2.32
N ARG A 171 -2.60 -11.91 2.10
CA ARG A 171 -1.86 -11.28 1.00
C ARG A 171 -0.84 -10.31 1.59
N GLY A 172 0.35 -10.29 1.04
CA GLY A 172 1.43 -9.43 1.52
C GLY A 172 2.20 -8.80 0.38
N VAL A 173 2.75 -7.62 0.63
CA VAL A 173 3.65 -6.91 -0.27
C VAL A 173 4.87 -6.46 0.52
N ASP A 174 6.03 -7.04 0.27
CA ASP A 174 7.29 -6.44 0.67
C ASP A 174 7.71 -5.44 -0.40
N ARG A 175 7.90 -4.19 -0.03
CA ARG A 175 8.50 -3.17 -0.88
C ARG A 175 9.89 -2.84 -0.37
N ILE A 176 10.90 -3.09 -1.21
CA ILE A 176 12.31 -2.78 -0.94
C ILE A 176 12.73 -1.79 -2.02
N THR A 177 12.89 -0.53 -1.63
CA THR A 177 13.18 0.57 -2.56
C THR A 177 14.52 1.19 -2.23
N THR A 178 15.42 1.21 -3.22
CA THR A 178 16.68 1.95 -3.15
C THR A 178 16.56 3.23 -3.96
N LEU A 179 16.80 4.37 -3.32
CA LEU A 179 16.89 5.67 -3.95
C LEU A 179 18.36 6.05 -4.10
N THR A 180 18.79 6.42 -5.29
CA THR A 180 20.14 6.87 -5.60
C THR A 180 20.10 8.29 -6.14
N ALA A 181 20.80 9.23 -5.48
CA ALA A 181 21.00 10.58 -6.01
C ALA A 181 21.86 10.53 -7.29
N LEU A 182 21.41 11.22 -8.35
CA LEU A 182 22.10 11.18 -9.64
C LEU A 182 23.26 12.18 -9.68
N SER A 183 23.17 13.21 -10.50
CA SER A 183 24.27 14.14 -10.78
C SER A 183 24.42 15.28 -9.77
N GLN A 184 23.47 15.45 -8.84
CA GLN A 184 23.45 16.52 -7.84
C GLN A 184 23.06 15.97 -6.47
N PRO A 185 23.43 16.66 -5.38
CA PRO A 185 22.96 16.29 -4.04
C PRO A 185 21.44 16.35 -3.97
N VAL A 186 20.84 15.41 -3.25
CA VAL A 186 19.39 15.39 -3.00
C VAL A 186 19.14 15.46 -1.51
N THR A 187 18.30 16.40 -1.10
CA THR A 187 17.85 16.58 0.28
C THR A 187 16.35 16.31 0.37
N PHE A 188 15.96 15.43 1.28
CA PHE A 188 14.59 15.25 1.72
C PHE A 188 14.39 16.12 2.96
N THR A 189 13.76 17.29 2.78
CA THR A 189 13.42 18.17 3.92
C THR A 189 12.35 17.52 4.76
N ASP A 190 12.49 17.52 6.07
CA ASP A 190 11.54 16.88 6.98
C ASP A 190 10.13 17.45 6.83
N GLU A 191 9.21 16.65 6.30
CA GLU A 191 7.81 16.98 6.07
C GLU A 191 6.89 15.84 6.53
N LYS A 192 5.61 16.15 6.81
CA LYS A 192 4.63 15.14 7.26
C LYS A 192 4.19 14.19 6.14
N ASP A 193 4.22 14.65 4.89
CA ASP A 193 3.66 13.94 3.73
C ASP A 193 4.73 13.06 3.05
N GLY A 194 4.77 11.82 3.44
CA GLY A 194 5.71 10.77 3.01
C GLY A 194 5.42 9.47 3.75
N LEU A 195 6.10 8.41 3.55
CA LEU A 195 6.97 7.99 2.45
C LEU A 195 6.26 6.86 1.68
N LEU A 196 5.78 5.82 2.43
CA LEU A 196 4.90 4.77 1.94
C LEU A 196 3.47 5.09 2.36
N GLY A 197 2.57 5.29 1.40
CA GLY A 197 1.16 5.59 1.65
C GLY A 197 0.22 4.53 1.09
N LEU A 198 -0.83 4.24 1.84
CA LEU A 198 -1.96 3.41 1.44
C LEU A 198 -3.25 4.22 1.63
N ARG A 199 -4.10 4.32 0.61
CA ARG A 199 -5.43 4.88 0.75
C ARG A 199 -6.46 3.77 0.81
N VAL A 200 -7.08 3.61 1.97
CA VAL A 200 -8.02 2.51 2.20
C VAL A 200 -9.43 2.84 1.68
N ALA A 201 -10.22 1.81 1.42
CA ALA A 201 -11.62 1.90 1.05
C ALA A 201 -12.45 2.54 2.17
N ARG A 202 -13.58 3.15 1.82
CA ARG A 202 -14.48 3.86 2.76
C ARG A 202 -14.82 3.02 3.99
N ALA A 203 -15.11 1.74 3.83
CA ALA A 203 -15.47 0.84 4.92
C ALA A 203 -14.37 0.69 6.00
N LEU A 204 -13.11 0.93 5.62
CA LEU A 204 -11.94 0.88 6.49
C LEU A 204 -11.48 2.26 7.00
N GLU A 205 -12.21 3.33 6.70
CA GLU A 205 -12.01 4.63 7.36
C GLU A 205 -12.51 4.59 8.80
N GLN A 206 -12.09 5.53 9.63
CA GLN A 206 -12.68 5.72 10.97
C GLN A 206 -13.98 6.51 10.86
N PRO A 207 -15.00 6.21 11.69
CA PRO A 207 -16.20 7.03 11.77
C PRO A 207 -15.85 8.50 12.05
N SER A 208 -16.52 9.42 11.36
CA SER A 208 -16.25 10.85 11.45
C SER A 208 -17.57 11.64 11.54
N GLN A 209 -17.50 12.83 12.14
CA GLN A 209 -18.61 13.79 12.21
C GLN A 209 -18.37 15.01 11.29
N THR A 210 -17.27 15.03 10.56
CA THR A 210 -16.91 16.13 9.66
C THR A 210 -17.67 16.01 8.34
N ALA A 211 -18.22 17.10 7.83
CA ALA A 211 -18.83 17.14 6.49
C ALA A 211 -17.78 16.82 5.41
N GLU A 212 -18.18 16.05 4.41
CA GLU A 212 -17.25 15.53 3.39
C GLU A 212 -17.90 15.52 2.01
N VAL A 213 -17.06 15.39 0.98
CA VAL A 213 -17.50 15.16 -0.39
C VAL A 213 -17.36 13.66 -0.71
N PHE A 214 -18.47 13.06 -1.09
CA PHE A 214 -18.55 11.64 -1.47
C PHE A 214 -19.02 11.48 -2.91
N THR A 215 -18.85 10.28 -3.45
CA THR A 215 -19.40 9.88 -4.74
C THR A 215 -20.84 9.39 -4.56
N ASP A 216 -21.76 9.86 -5.39
CA ASP A 216 -23.13 9.32 -5.46
C ASP A 216 -23.17 7.95 -6.18
N ALA A 217 -24.38 7.40 -6.34
CA ALA A 217 -24.58 6.12 -7.02
C ALA A 217 -24.12 6.09 -8.50
N ASN A 218 -23.92 7.25 -9.13
CA ASN A 218 -23.44 7.39 -10.50
C ASN A 218 -21.95 7.73 -10.57
N GLY A 219 -21.26 7.78 -9.43
CA GLY A 219 -19.86 8.14 -9.36
C GLY A 219 -19.60 9.65 -9.38
N HIS A 220 -20.62 10.51 -9.25
CA HIS A 220 -20.44 11.96 -9.20
C HIS A 220 -20.12 12.42 -7.79
N ALA A 221 -19.24 13.43 -7.68
CA ALA A 221 -18.93 14.06 -6.41
C ALA A 221 -20.18 14.72 -5.82
N THR A 222 -20.44 14.45 -4.55
CA THR A 222 -21.54 15.06 -3.80
C THR A 222 -21.09 15.49 -2.43
N THR A 223 -21.62 16.61 -1.93
CA THR A 223 -21.33 17.10 -0.58
C THR A 223 -22.45 16.64 0.36
N VAL A 224 -22.07 16.01 1.47
CA VAL A 224 -22.99 15.63 2.54
C VAL A 224 -22.73 16.49 3.77
N PRO A 225 -23.77 17.08 4.37
CA PRO A 225 -23.61 17.97 5.53
C PRO A 225 -23.25 17.20 6.81
N MET A 226 -23.62 15.94 6.87
CA MET A 226 -23.28 15.03 7.96
C MET A 226 -22.97 13.65 7.38
N LEU A 227 -21.90 13.03 7.86
CA LEU A 227 -21.49 11.72 7.39
C LEU A 227 -22.45 10.63 7.79
N ASN A 228 -22.86 9.83 6.84
CA ASN A 228 -23.33 8.49 7.12
C ASN A 228 -22.10 7.59 7.40
N ASN A 229 -22.00 7.13 8.65
CA ASN A 229 -20.93 6.19 9.08
C ASN A 229 -21.37 4.72 8.97
N GLU A 230 -22.49 4.43 8.33
CA GLU A 230 -22.94 3.06 8.11
C GLU A 230 -21.88 2.27 7.34
N GLY A 231 -21.49 1.11 7.88
CA GLY A 231 -20.44 0.27 7.30
C GLY A 231 -19.01 0.82 7.45
N VAL A 232 -18.80 1.95 8.11
CA VAL A 232 -17.47 2.52 8.37
C VAL A 232 -16.95 2.01 9.70
N THR A 233 -15.89 1.20 9.68
CA THR A 233 -15.52 0.35 10.82
C THR A 233 -14.03 0.41 11.16
N GLY A 234 -13.24 1.17 10.42
CA GLY A 234 -11.78 1.19 10.58
C GLY A 234 -11.33 1.67 11.95
N ARG A 235 -10.31 1.01 12.51
CA ARG A 235 -9.67 1.39 13.76
C ARG A 235 -8.19 1.08 13.72
N TYR A 236 -7.37 2.12 13.85
CA TYR A 236 -5.92 1.97 13.96
C TYR A 236 -5.48 1.46 15.32
N LYS A 237 -4.39 0.69 15.34
CA LYS A 237 -3.65 0.31 16.54
C LYS A 237 -2.16 0.18 16.22
N SER A 238 -1.29 0.83 17.02
CA SER A 238 0.17 0.77 16.84
C SER A 238 0.81 -0.30 17.70
N SER A 239 2.09 -0.59 17.41
CA SER A 239 2.95 -1.46 18.24
C SER A 239 3.13 -0.95 19.67
N GLU A 240 2.88 0.33 19.89
CA GLU A 240 2.99 1.01 21.20
C GLU A 240 1.65 1.01 21.95
N GLY A 241 0.62 0.34 21.42
CA GLY A 241 -0.69 0.23 22.04
C GLY A 241 -1.61 1.44 21.84
N LEU A 242 -1.18 2.46 21.09
CA LEU A 242 -2.01 3.61 20.76
C LEU A 242 -3.10 3.22 19.76
N GLU A 243 -4.29 3.83 19.85
CA GLU A 243 -5.43 3.49 19.02
C GLU A 243 -6.09 4.72 18.41
N GLY A 244 -6.76 4.51 17.26
CA GLY A 244 -7.51 5.56 16.58
C GLY A 244 -6.62 6.74 16.17
N ASP A 245 -7.12 7.97 16.35
CA ASP A 245 -6.41 9.19 15.97
C ASP A 245 -5.15 9.46 16.79
N SER A 246 -4.99 8.84 17.98
CA SER A 246 -3.78 8.96 18.78
C SER A 246 -2.55 8.29 18.16
N VAL A 247 -2.74 7.47 17.14
CA VAL A 247 -1.63 6.88 16.35
C VAL A 247 -0.93 7.93 15.48
N TRP A 248 -1.66 8.98 15.05
CA TRP A 248 -1.09 10.01 14.18
C TRP A 248 0.11 10.74 14.83
N GLY A 249 1.18 10.88 14.07
CA GLY A 249 2.39 11.60 14.50
C GLY A 249 3.22 10.87 15.56
N THR A 250 2.87 9.64 15.92
CA THR A 250 3.64 8.83 16.88
C THR A 250 4.57 7.87 16.17
N ARG A 251 5.59 7.39 16.86
CA ARG A 251 6.55 6.40 16.35
C ARG A 251 6.12 4.99 16.72
N GLY A 252 6.48 4.03 15.88
CA GLY A 252 6.23 2.62 16.16
C GLY A 252 6.78 1.71 15.06
N ARG A 253 7.01 0.45 15.41
CA ARG A 253 7.58 -0.55 14.51
C ARG A 253 6.58 -1.04 13.46
N TRP A 254 5.32 -1.05 13.82
CA TRP A 254 4.21 -1.38 12.96
C TRP A 254 2.93 -0.68 13.44
N THR A 255 2.03 -0.49 12.51
CA THR A 255 0.64 -0.09 12.80
C THR A 255 -0.29 -1.01 12.01
N MET A 256 -1.41 -1.39 12.63
CA MET A 256 -2.48 -2.15 12.00
C MET A 256 -3.77 -1.31 11.94
N LEU A 257 -4.60 -1.61 10.96
CA LEU A 257 -5.93 -1.06 10.75
C LEU A 257 -6.90 -2.22 10.60
N SER A 258 -7.78 -2.40 11.57
CA SER A 258 -8.83 -3.44 11.53
C SER A 258 -10.17 -2.83 11.18
N GLY A 259 -11.00 -3.58 10.45
CA GLY A 259 -12.36 -3.19 10.08
C GLY A 259 -13.09 -4.29 9.32
N VAL A 260 -14.19 -3.93 8.69
CA VAL A 260 -15.00 -4.85 7.87
C VAL A 260 -15.10 -4.30 6.46
N ALA A 261 -14.63 -5.04 5.48
CA ALA A 261 -14.70 -4.70 4.07
C ALA A 261 -15.70 -5.62 3.36
N ASP A 262 -16.82 -5.05 2.90
CA ASP A 262 -17.86 -5.79 2.19
C ASP A 262 -18.30 -7.09 2.93
N GLY A 263 -18.59 -6.93 4.23
CA GLY A 263 -19.04 -8.01 5.13
C GLY A 263 -17.92 -8.94 5.67
N GLU A 264 -16.68 -8.78 5.23
CA GLU A 264 -15.53 -9.57 5.67
C GLU A 264 -14.71 -8.79 6.72
N PRO A 265 -14.45 -9.33 7.92
CA PRO A 265 -13.44 -8.77 8.82
C PRO A 265 -12.06 -8.80 8.15
N VAL A 266 -11.37 -7.67 8.20
CA VAL A 266 -10.06 -7.48 7.56
C VAL A 266 -9.11 -6.76 8.50
N THR A 267 -7.84 -7.16 8.49
CA THR A 267 -6.76 -6.40 9.12
C THR A 267 -5.70 -6.07 8.09
N LEU A 268 -5.43 -4.78 7.92
CA LEU A 268 -4.27 -4.28 7.20
C LEU A 268 -3.16 -3.98 8.20
N ALA A 269 -1.89 -4.19 7.82
CA ALA A 269 -0.77 -3.74 8.64
C ALA A 269 0.37 -3.23 7.75
N ILE A 270 1.03 -2.18 8.22
CA ILE A 270 2.29 -1.70 7.64
C ILE A 270 3.39 -1.90 8.68
N LEU A 271 4.46 -2.58 8.28
CA LEU A 271 5.62 -2.89 9.11
C LEU A 271 6.83 -2.11 8.59
N ASP A 272 7.47 -1.37 9.49
CA ASP A 272 8.73 -0.66 9.24
C ASP A 272 9.93 -1.55 9.57
N HIS A 273 11.04 -1.41 8.86
CA HIS A 273 12.20 -2.27 9.05
C HIS A 273 13.30 -1.56 9.85
N PRO A 274 13.98 -2.25 10.81
CA PRO A 274 15.03 -1.64 11.64
C PRO A 274 16.20 -1.03 10.87
N LYS A 275 16.44 -1.47 9.64
CA LYS A 275 17.49 -0.94 8.76
C LYS A 275 17.08 0.32 7.99
N ASN A 276 15.85 0.80 8.14
CA ASN A 276 15.41 2.03 7.51
C ASN A 276 16.00 3.23 8.23
N VAL A 277 16.45 4.22 7.47
CA VAL A 277 16.81 5.52 8.05
C VAL A 277 15.57 6.13 8.72
N GLY A 278 15.71 6.70 9.90
CA GLY A 278 14.61 7.25 10.68
C GLY A 278 13.76 6.23 11.44
N PHE A 279 14.15 4.94 11.47
CA PHE A 279 13.46 3.89 12.26
C PHE A 279 13.43 4.23 13.77
N PRO A 280 12.33 3.88 14.51
CA PRO A 280 11.04 3.48 13.97
C PRO A 280 10.30 4.66 13.33
N THR A 281 9.49 4.36 12.31
CA THR A 281 8.79 5.37 11.52
C THR A 281 7.80 6.20 12.33
N PHE A 282 7.47 7.40 11.84
CA PHE A 282 6.28 8.11 12.28
C PHE A 282 5.07 7.64 11.47
N TRP A 283 3.91 7.55 12.12
CA TRP A 283 2.66 7.13 11.49
C TRP A 283 1.83 8.34 11.05
N HIS A 284 1.67 8.52 9.76
CA HIS A 284 0.69 9.44 9.19
C HIS A 284 -0.62 8.69 8.94
N ALA A 285 -1.22 8.20 10.03
CA ALA A 285 -2.49 7.46 10.03
C ALA A 285 -3.64 8.43 10.32
N ARG A 286 -4.55 8.60 9.36
CA ARG A 286 -5.65 9.57 9.43
C ARG A 286 -6.99 8.89 9.30
N GLY A 287 -7.96 9.30 10.11
CA GLY A 287 -9.31 8.73 10.13
C GLY A 287 -10.00 8.70 8.76
N TYR A 288 -9.67 9.64 7.87
CA TYR A 288 -10.18 9.67 6.49
C TYR A 288 -9.55 8.63 5.54
N GLY A 289 -8.82 7.66 6.07
CA GLY A 289 -8.32 6.52 5.30
C GLY A 289 -6.93 6.68 4.69
N LEU A 290 -6.14 7.70 5.07
CA LEU A 290 -4.71 7.72 4.80
C LEU A 290 -3.99 6.88 5.85
N PHE A 291 -3.27 5.87 5.39
CA PHE A 291 -2.44 5.00 6.22
C PHE A 291 -1.00 5.04 5.69
N ALA A 292 -0.12 5.84 6.30
CA ALA A 292 1.23 6.03 5.80
C ALA A 292 2.30 5.89 6.89
N ALA A 293 3.46 5.35 6.46
CA ALA A 293 4.70 5.26 7.23
C ALA A 293 5.68 6.31 6.72
N ASN A 294 6.06 7.27 7.56
CA ASN A 294 6.98 8.34 7.21
C ASN A 294 8.19 8.41 8.15
N PRO A 295 9.30 7.73 7.83
CA PRO A 295 10.50 7.79 8.65
C PRO A 295 11.27 9.12 8.56
N LEU A 296 10.94 9.97 7.58
CA LEU A 296 11.62 11.25 7.29
C LEU A 296 10.87 12.48 7.81
N GLY A 297 9.72 12.29 8.49
CA GLY A 297 8.89 13.39 8.98
C GLY A 297 9.27 13.95 10.36
N ARG A 298 10.51 13.77 10.81
CA ARG A 298 10.94 14.01 12.20
C ARG A 298 10.60 15.42 12.67
N LYS A 299 10.99 16.46 11.93
CA LYS A 299 10.70 17.85 12.30
C LYS A 299 9.20 18.13 12.38
N ALA A 300 8.43 17.64 11.39
CA ALA A 300 6.99 17.89 11.32
C ALA A 300 6.25 17.24 12.51
N PHE A 301 6.57 15.99 12.85
CA PHE A 301 5.88 15.25 13.92
C PHE A 301 6.37 15.56 15.32
N THR A 302 7.52 16.20 15.47
CA THR A 302 8.06 16.63 16.79
C THR A 302 7.89 18.13 17.06
N ASN A 303 7.09 18.82 16.22
CA ASN A 303 6.92 20.28 16.31
C ASN A 303 8.26 21.03 16.30
N GLY A 304 9.18 20.60 15.44
CA GLY A 304 10.47 21.22 15.24
C GLY A 304 11.56 20.88 16.28
N LYS A 305 11.25 20.02 17.26
CA LYS A 305 12.22 19.64 18.32
C LYS A 305 13.38 18.78 17.80
N GLU A 306 13.11 17.98 16.80
CA GLU A 306 14.07 17.11 16.13
C GLU A 306 14.02 17.32 14.62
N GLN A 307 15.11 17.05 13.93
CA GLN A 307 15.15 17.03 12.47
C GLN A 307 16.14 15.97 11.98
N LEU A 308 15.90 15.47 10.77
CA LEU A 308 16.75 14.53 10.06
C LEU A 308 17.30 15.17 8.78
N ASN A 309 16.44 15.75 7.96
CA ASN A 309 16.77 16.32 6.64
C ASN A 309 17.72 15.40 5.86
N LEU A 310 17.27 14.19 5.55
CA LEU A 310 18.09 13.18 4.88
C LEU A 310 18.73 13.75 3.61
N ARG A 311 20.05 13.68 3.52
CA ARG A 311 20.81 14.14 2.37
C ARG A 311 21.59 12.99 1.75
N LEU A 312 21.56 12.91 0.42
CA LEU A 312 22.33 11.99 -0.40
C LEU A 312 23.29 12.80 -1.29
N ALA A 313 24.57 12.51 -1.24
CA ALA A 313 25.54 13.04 -2.19
C ALA A 313 25.32 12.40 -3.59
N PRO A 314 25.84 13.00 -4.68
CA PRO A 314 25.79 12.39 -6.00
C PRO A 314 26.35 10.96 -5.97
N GLY A 315 25.57 9.99 -6.50
CA GLY A 315 25.88 8.58 -6.47
C GLY A 315 25.58 7.86 -5.15
N GLU A 316 25.27 8.56 -4.07
CA GLU A 316 24.90 7.96 -2.79
C GLU A 316 23.48 7.41 -2.84
N SER A 317 23.28 6.31 -2.09
CA SER A 317 22.00 5.60 -2.06
C SER A 317 21.51 5.34 -0.64
N THR A 318 20.19 5.27 -0.48
CA THR A 318 19.54 4.76 0.72
C THR A 318 18.47 3.75 0.36
N THR A 319 18.20 2.79 1.25
CA THR A 319 17.22 1.74 0.98
C THR A 319 16.16 1.71 2.08
N PHE A 320 14.89 1.81 1.67
CA PHE A 320 13.72 1.65 2.52
C PHE A 320 13.08 0.29 2.32
N ARG A 321 12.65 -0.34 3.40
CA ARG A 321 12.02 -1.66 3.45
C ARG A 321 10.74 -1.57 4.25
N HIS A 322 9.62 -1.98 3.63
CA HIS A 322 8.34 -2.05 4.31
C HIS A 322 7.62 -3.32 3.91
N ARG A 323 6.83 -3.87 4.82
CA ARG A 323 5.87 -4.94 4.52
C ARG A 323 4.47 -4.42 4.76
N VAL A 324 3.60 -4.61 3.76
CA VAL A 324 2.16 -4.39 3.88
C VAL A 324 1.48 -5.75 3.92
N LEU A 325 0.63 -5.97 4.93
CA LEU A 325 -0.16 -7.18 5.10
C LEU A 325 -1.64 -6.87 4.92
N ILE A 326 -2.35 -7.79 4.30
CA ILE A 326 -3.81 -7.82 4.17
C ILE A 326 -4.25 -9.20 4.65
N LEU A 327 -4.83 -9.24 5.84
CA LEU A 327 -5.24 -10.46 6.51
C LEU A 327 -6.77 -10.55 6.48
N SER A 328 -7.31 -11.67 5.99
CA SER A 328 -8.72 -12.01 6.19
C SER A 328 -8.93 -12.35 7.68
N GLY A 329 -9.93 -11.70 8.29
CA GLY A 329 -10.19 -11.81 9.72
C GLY A 329 -9.57 -10.70 10.57
N THR A 330 -9.89 -10.71 11.85
CA THR A 330 -9.36 -9.77 12.85
C THR A 330 -8.07 -10.33 13.45
N ALA A 331 -6.95 -9.71 13.12
CA ALA A 331 -5.65 -10.09 13.68
C ALA A 331 -5.42 -9.46 15.06
N THR A 332 -4.69 -10.17 15.90
CA THR A 332 -4.22 -9.64 17.18
C THR A 332 -2.85 -8.95 17.03
N PRO A 333 -2.48 -8.03 17.95
CA PRO A 333 -1.13 -7.46 17.98
C PRO A 333 -0.02 -8.51 18.01
N GLN A 334 -0.21 -9.64 18.68
CA GLN A 334 0.75 -10.74 18.76
C GLN A 334 0.97 -11.43 17.41
N GLN A 335 -0.09 -11.58 16.61
CA GLN A 335 0.03 -12.10 15.25
C GLN A 335 0.81 -11.12 14.36
N ILE A 336 0.54 -9.81 14.45
CA ILE A 336 1.32 -8.79 13.70
C ILE A 336 2.79 -8.81 14.14
N GLU A 337 3.05 -8.94 15.45
CA GLU A 337 4.43 -9.05 15.97
C GLU A 337 5.17 -10.30 15.43
N THR A 338 4.45 -11.38 15.16
CA THR A 338 5.04 -12.58 14.53
C THR A 338 5.44 -12.30 13.09
N TYR A 339 4.58 -11.64 12.30
CA TYR A 339 4.92 -11.20 10.95
C TYR A 339 6.05 -10.18 10.93
N TYR A 340 6.11 -9.29 11.93
CA TYR A 340 7.19 -8.33 12.08
C TYR A 340 8.54 -9.01 12.29
N ARG A 341 8.62 -9.98 13.21
CA ARG A 341 9.84 -10.76 13.45
C ARG A 341 10.29 -11.56 12.22
N ASP A 342 9.35 -12.10 11.45
CA ASP A 342 9.67 -12.76 10.18
C ASP A 342 10.25 -11.78 9.15
N PHE A 343 9.69 -10.58 9.07
CA PHE A 343 10.12 -9.55 8.13
C PHE A 343 11.53 -9.00 8.42
N THR A 344 11.93 -8.97 9.69
CA THR A 344 13.16 -8.32 10.15
C THR A 344 14.36 -9.27 10.33
N ARG A 345 14.17 -10.56 10.14
CA ARG A 345 15.24 -11.58 10.07
C ARG A 345 16.07 -11.42 8.79
#